data_81e4cfbb60b0400f95fdb484f9ae4979
#
_entry.id   81e4cfbb60b0400f95fdb484f9ae4979
#
_cell.length_a   1.000
_cell.length_b   1.000
_cell.length_c   1.000
_cell.angle_alpha   90.00
_cell.angle_beta   90.00
_cell.angle_gamma   90.00
#
_symmetry.space_group_name_H-M   'P 1'
#
loop_
_entity.id
_entity.type
_entity.pdbx_description
1 polymer ?
#
loop_
_entity_poly.entity_id
_entity_poly.type
_entity_poly.pdbx_seq_one_letter_code
_entity_poly.pdbx_strand_id
1 'polypeptide(L)'
;VKLLFALCLTLLSSSSFARDNGQWETADPKVREWYQGLMRPDAPQNSCCGEADAYWCDDISVRQGKTYCKITDDRPDAPLGRPHIPMGTEFEIPDVKLKYDRGNPTGHAILFVNSSGYVWCFVQGTGI
;
A
#
# COMPACT_ATOMS: atom_id res chain seq x y z
N VAL A 1 -50.48 3.81 -22.07
CA VAL A 1 -49.49 4.66 -21.38
C VAL A 1 -48.29 3.78 -21.05
N LYS A 2 -47.19 3.94 -21.82
CA LYS A 2 -45.98 3.19 -21.58
C LYS A 2 -45.10 4.00 -20.62
N LEU A 3 -45.01 3.54 -19.38
CA LEU A 3 -44.07 4.04 -18.42
C LEU A 3 -42.67 3.48 -18.75
N LEU A 4 -41.83 4.31 -19.29
CA LEU A 4 -40.40 4.04 -19.43
C LEU A 4 -39.73 4.26 -18.05
N PHE A 5 -39.44 3.16 -17.35
CA PHE A 5 -38.55 3.17 -16.20
C PHE A 5 -37.13 3.32 -16.72
N ALA A 6 -36.62 4.54 -16.67
CA ALA A 6 -35.19 4.80 -16.83
C ALA A 6 -34.47 4.33 -15.57
N LEU A 7 -33.91 3.13 -15.62
CA LEU A 7 -33.02 2.62 -14.60
C LEU A 7 -31.68 3.38 -14.71
N CYS A 8 -31.53 4.45 -13.91
CA CYS A 8 -30.25 5.09 -13.71
C CYS A 8 -29.34 4.13 -12.94
N LEU A 9 -28.50 3.41 -13.67
CA LEU A 9 -27.40 2.66 -13.10
C LEU A 9 -26.34 3.68 -12.68
N THR A 10 -26.39 4.15 -11.44
CA THR A 10 -25.27 4.89 -10.84
C THR A 10 -24.14 3.90 -10.61
N LEU A 11 -23.17 3.95 -11.50
CA LEU A 11 -21.87 3.31 -11.29
C LEU A 11 -21.20 4.01 -10.09
N LEU A 12 -21.38 3.42 -8.91
CA LEU A 12 -20.56 3.73 -7.76
C LEU A 12 -19.15 3.23 -8.07
N SER A 13 -18.32 4.13 -8.61
CA SER A 13 -16.90 3.90 -8.65
C SER A 13 -16.41 3.87 -7.20
N SER A 14 -16.29 2.67 -6.63
CA SER A 14 -15.59 2.47 -5.39
C SER A 14 -14.11 2.74 -5.66
N SER A 15 -13.66 3.95 -5.33
CA SER A 15 -12.24 4.23 -5.25
C SER A 15 -11.65 3.34 -4.15
N SER A 16 -10.90 2.31 -4.56
CA SER A 16 -10.19 1.45 -3.63
C SER A 16 -8.99 2.21 -3.08
N PHE A 17 -9.15 2.83 -1.94
CA PHE A 17 -8.05 3.35 -1.13
C PHE A 17 -7.44 2.19 -0.33
N ALA A 18 -6.14 2.24 -0.01
CA ALA A 18 -5.44 1.25 0.80
C ALA A 18 -6.25 0.90 2.04
N ARG A 19 -7.10 -0.11 1.96
CA ARG A 19 -8.06 -0.58 2.98
C ARG A 19 -8.48 0.51 3.98
N ASP A 20 -8.73 1.73 3.47
CA ASP A 20 -9.14 2.88 4.28
C ASP A 20 -10.61 2.72 4.68
N ASN A 21 -10.83 2.22 5.89
CA ASN A 21 -12.13 2.07 6.52
C ASN A 21 -12.39 3.22 7.51
N GLY A 22 -11.77 4.38 7.33
CA GLY A 22 -11.88 5.53 8.22
C GLY A 22 -10.77 5.62 9.27
N GLN A 23 -9.90 4.59 9.41
CA GLN A 23 -8.79 4.59 10.37
C GLN A 23 -7.73 5.66 10.08
N TRP A 24 -7.69 6.18 8.86
CA TRP A 24 -6.75 7.21 8.43
C TRP A 24 -7.33 8.63 8.45
N GLU A 25 -8.57 8.81 8.90
CA GLU A 25 -9.22 10.14 8.93
C GLU A 25 -8.47 11.16 9.78
N THR A 26 -7.75 10.71 10.82
CA THR A 26 -6.93 11.56 11.69
C THR A 26 -5.48 11.70 11.22
N ALA A 27 -5.10 11.01 10.16
CA ALA A 27 -3.75 11.12 9.61
C ALA A 27 -3.54 12.48 8.93
N ASP A 28 -2.27 12.89 8.82
CA ASP A 28 -1.89 14.08 8.05
C ASP A 28 -2.47 13.97 6.63
N PRO A 29 -3.24 14.98 6.16
CA PRO A 29 -3.86 14.94 4.84
C PRO A 29 -2.87 14.74 3.69
N LYS A 30 -1.66 15.26 3.80
CA LYS A 30 -0.60 15.08 2.79
C LYS A 30 -0.09 13.64 2.73
N VAL A 31 0.05 13.01 3.88
CA VAL A 31 0.44 11.59 3.96
C VAL A 31 -0.66 10.72 3.36
N ARG A 32 -1.91 10.99 3.72
CA ARG A 32 -3.07 10.27 3.18
C ARG A 32 -3.16 10.42 1.65
N GLU A 33 -3.04 11.63 1.15
CA GLU A 33 -3.04 11.92 -0.30
C GLU A 33 -1.91 11.17 -1.01
N TRP A 34 -0.73 11.17 -0.42
CA TRP A 34 0.41 10.44 -0.97
C TRP A 34 0.11 8.93 -1.10
N TYR A 35 -0.41 8.30 -0.06
CA TYR A 35 -0.83 6.89 -0.12
C TYR A 35 -1.85 6.62 -1.21
N GLN A 36 -2.84 7.48 -1.33
CA GLN A 36 -3.92 7.35 -2.33
C GLN A 36 -3.41 7.50 -3.76
N GLY A 37 -2.36 8.27 -3.96
CA GLY A 37 -1.76 8.53 -5.27
C GLY A 37 -0.72 7.50 -5.72
N LEU A 38 -0.34 6.55 -4.85
CA LEU A 38 0.68 5.56 -5.20
C LEU A 38 0.17 4.54 -6.18
N MET A 39 0.80 4.50 -7.37
CA MET A 39 0.49 3.53 -8.41
C MET A 39 1.56 2.44 -8.49
N ARG A 40 1.14 1.24 -8.83
CA ARG A 40 2.01 0.08 -8.97
C ARG A 40 3.01 0.28 -10.11
N PRO A 41 4.31 0.00 -9.92
CA PRO A 41 5.30 0.14 -10.98
C PRO A 41 5.10 -0.86 -12.12
N ASP A 42 4.55 -2.04 -11.82
CA ASP A 42 4.28 -3.10 -12.80
C ASP A 42 2.88 -3.02 -13.42
N ALA A 43 2.01 -2.19 -12.89
CA ALA A 43 0.65 -1.97 -13.37
C ALA A 43 0.20 -0.53 -13.06
N PRO A 44 0.66 0.48 -13.83
CA PRO A 44 0.50 1.90 -13.48
C PRO A 44 -0.94 2.40 -13.36
N GLN A 45 -1.92 1.66 -13.86
CA GLN A 45 -3.34 1.97 -13.72
C GLN A 45 -3.92 1.51 -12.38
N ASN A 46 -3.17 0.69 -11.62
CA ASN A 46 -3.62 0.12 -10.37
C ASN A 46 -2.86 0.73 -9.20
N SER A 47 -3.58 0.98 -8.10
CA SER A 47 -2.99 1.49 -6.87
C SER A 47 -2.13 0.43 -6.17
N CYS A 48 -1.01 0.86 -5.56
CA CYS A 48 -0.26 0.04 -4.59
C CYS A 48 -1.14 -0.41 -3.44
N CYS A 49 -2.09 0.44 -3.07
CA CYS A 49 -2.96 0.20 -1.94
C CYS A 49 -4.06 -0.83 -2.20
N GLY A 50 -4.52 -1.07 -3.41
CA GLY A 50 -5.54 -2.06 -3.79
C GLY A 50 -6.13 -2.88 -2.64
N GLU A 51 -5.86 -4.17 -2.62
CA GLU A 51 -6.22 -5.09 -1.52
C GLU A 51 -5.06 -5.29 -0.50
N ALA A 52 -3.99 -4.52 -0.64
CA ALA A 52 -2.81 -4.63 0.20
C ALA A 52 -2.89 -3.69 1.41
N ASP A 53 -2.23 -4.10 2.48
CA ASP A 53 -1.98 -3.26 3.65
C ASP A 53 -0.52 -2.76 3.66
N ALA A 54 -0.28 -1.63 4.31
CA ALA A 54 1.01 -0.97 4.36
C ALA A 54 1.75 -1.26 5.67
N TYR A 55 3.03 -1.64 5.55
CA TYR A 55 3.92 -1.92 6.69
C TYR A 55 5.26 -1.21 6.50
N TRP A 56 5.82 -0.69 7.57
CA TRP A 56 7.22 -0.24 7.55
C TRP A 56 8.14 -1.45 7.39
N CYS A 57 9.05 -1.37 6.43
CA CYS A 57 9.96 -2.46 6.09
C CYS A 57 11.34 -1.92 5.77
N ASP A 58 11.98 -1.30 6.79
CA ASP A 58 13.17 -0.48 6.62
C ASP A 58 14.49 -1.26 6.60
N ASP A 59 14.50 -2.50 7.09
CA ASP A 59 15.69 -3.34 7.09
C ASP A 59 15.84 -4.01 5.73
N ILE A 60 16.55 -3.34 4.84
CA ILE A 60 16.70 -3.71 3.42
C ILE A 60 18.05 -4.39 3.22
N SER A 61 18.05 -5.50 2.51
CA SER A 61 19.27 -6.19 2.10
C SER A 61 19.17 -6.66 0.64
N VAL A 62 20.32 -6.75 0.00
CA VAL A 62 20.46 -7.30 -1.34
C VAL A 62 21.38 -8.51 -1.26
N ARG A 63 20.90 -9.68 -1.67
CA ARG A 63 21.64 -10.93 -1.65
C ARG A 63 21.47 -11.64 -2.99
N GLN A 64 22.55 -11.99 -3.65
CA GLN A 64 22.52 -12.68 -4.95
C GLN A 64 21.64 -11.98 -6.00
N GLY A 65 21.69 -10.63 -6.02
CA GLY A 65 20.88 -9.82 -6.95
C GLY A 65 19.42 -9.69 -6.60
N LYS A 66 18.98 -10.22 -5.45
CA LYS A 66 17.59 -10.14 -4.98
C LYS A 66 17.48 -9.18 -3.80
N THR A 67 16.41 -8.41 -3.79
CA THR A 67 16.09 -7.44 -2.72
C THR A 67 15.18 -8.09 -1.68
N TYR A 68 15.52 -7.87 -0.41
CA TYR A 68 14.74 -8.34 0.74
C TYR A 68 14.48 -7.16 1.68
N CYS A 69 13.36 -7.18 2.36
CA CYS A 69 13.13 -6.30 3.49
C CYS A 69 12.57 -7.06 4.68
N LYS A 70 12.90 -6.62 5.88
CA LYS A 70 12.30 -7.11 7.12
C LYS A 70 11.38 -6.07 7.72
N ILE A 71 10.25 -6.55 8.23
CA ILE A 71 9.27 -5.69 8.90
C ILE A 71 9.92 -5.03 10.13
N THR A 72 9.80 -3.71 10.18
CA THR A 72 10.26 -2.86 11.29
C THR A 72 9.11 -2.11 11.94
N ASP A 73 7.88 -2.41 11.54
CA ASP A 73 6.67 -1.72 11.97
C ASP A 73 6.23 -2.22 13.35
N ASP A 74 6.36 -1.38 14.35
CA ASP A 74 5.96 -1.65 15.74
C ASP A 74 4.60 -1.05 16.10
N ARG A 75 3.92 -0.43 15.13
CA ARG A 75 2.60 0.15 15.38
C ARG A 75 1.55 -0.93 15.64
N PRO A 76 0.58 -0.67 16.54
CA PRO A 76 -0.54 -1.59 16.77
C PRO A 76 -1.37 -1.83 15.51
N ASP A 77 -1.77 -3.08 15.27
CA ASP A 77 -2.55 -3.44 14.09
C ASP A 77 -4.02 -3.07 14.21
N ALA A 78 -4.57 -3.11 15.43
CA ALA A 78 -5.99 -2.90 15.65
C ALA A 78 -6.51 -1.53 15.15
N PRO A 79 -5.84 -0.37 15.43
CA PRO A 79 -6.28 0.91 14.90
C PRO A 79 -6.15 1.01 13.38
N LEU A 80 -5.23 0.25 12.78
CA LEU A 80 -4.96 0.25 11.35
C LEU A 80 -5.85 -0.75 10.59
N GLY A 81 -6.51 -1.66 11.30
CA GLY A 81 -7.37 -2.67 10.69
C GLY A 81 -6.66 -3.63 9.76
N ARG A 82 -5.39 -3.93 10.02
CA ARG A 82 -4.55 -4.76 9.16
C ARG A 82 -4.21 -6.11 9.81
N PRO A 83 -3.91 -7.14 9.00
CA PRO A 83 -3.38 -8.41 9.53
C PRO A 83 -2.06 -8.20 10.27
N HIS A 84 -1.84 -8.99 11.32
CA HIS A 84 -0.59 -8.96 12.05
C HIS A 84 0.54 -9.61 11.24
N ILE A 85 1.64 -8.88 11.06
CA ILE A 85 2.89 -9.41 10.56
C ILE A 85 3.97 -9.13 11.60
N PRO A 86 4.60 -10.17 12.19
CA PRO A 86 5.61 -9.96 13.22
C PRO A 86 6.81 -9.14 12.73
N MET A 87 7.36 -8.29 13.62
CA MET A 87 8.63 -7.62 13.35
C MET A 87 9.71 -8.64 13.03
N GLY A 88 10.57 -8.31 12.07
CA GLY A 88 11.63 -9.19 11.60
C GLY A 88 11.20 -10.20 10.54
N THR A 89 9.92 -10.29 10.20
CA THR A 89 9.46 -11.11 9.06
C THR A 89 10.09 -10.57 7.77
N GLU A 90 10.75 -11.44 7.02
CA GLU A 90 11.45 -11.08 5.79
C GLU A 90 10.59 -11.37 4.56
N PHE A 91 10.60 -10.42 3.62
CA PHE A 91 9.98 -10.57 2.32
C PHE A 91 11.01 -10.41 1.22
N GLU A 92 10.97 -11.28 0.22
CA GLU A 92 11.65 -11.06 -1.06
C GLU A 92 10.81 -10.10 -1.90
N ILE A 93 11.45 -9.04 -2.41
CA ILE A 93 10.78 -8.05 -3.23
C ILE A 93 11.13 -8.30 -4.70
N PRO A 94 10.17 -8.70 -5.53
CA PRO A 94 10.41 -8.79 -6.97
C PRO A 94 10.83 -7.42 -7.55
N ASP A 95 11.77 -7.42 -8.48
CA ASP A 95 12.30 -6.17 -9.06
C ASP A 95 11.20 -5.30 -9.65
N VAL A 96 10.18 -5.92 -10.27
CA VAL A 96 9.04 -5.21 -10.87
C VAL A 96 8.14 -4.50 -9.85
N LYS A 97 8.31 -4.80 -8.56
CA LYS A 97 7.56 -4.19 -7.46
C LYS A 97 8.31 -3.06 -6.77
N LEU A 98 9.57 -2.87 -7.09
CA LEU A 98 10.39 -1.80 -6.53
C LEU A 98 9.95 -0.46 -7.11
N LYS A 99 9.67 0.49 -6.22
CA LYS A 99 9.31 1.85 -6.56
C LYS A 99 10.14 2.82 -5.72
N TYR A 100 10.77 3.76 -6.40
CA TYR A 100 11.49 4.83 -5.75
C TYR A 100 10.70 6.12 -5.81
N ASP A 101 10.36 6.70 -4.66
CA ASP A 101 9.60 7.93 -4.58
C ASP A 101 10.26 8.91 -3.59
N ARG A 102 10.88 9.96 -4.14
CA ARG A 102 11.50 11.03 -3.34
C ARG A 102 10.48 11.84 -2.54
N GLY A 103 9.22 11.84 -2.94
CA GLY A 103 8.13 12.51 -2.26
C GLY A 103 7.54 11.71 -1.09
N ASN A 104 8.09 10.53 -0.77
CA ASN A 104 7.61 9.73 0.36
C ASN A 104 7.71 10.52 1.68
N PRO A 105 6.58 10.93 2.27
CA PRO A 105 6.58 11.78 3.46
C PRO A 105 6.69 11.02 4.76
N THR A 106 6.72 9.67 4.70
CA THR A 106 6.62 8.81 5.91
C THR A 106 7.94 8.67 6.66
N GLY A 107 9.06 8.87 5.98
CA GLY A 107 10.39 8.58 6.53
C GLY A 107 10.73 7.09 6.60
N HIS A 108 9.90 6.24 6.02
CA HIS A 108 10.04 4.78 6.02
C HIS A 108 9.96 4.19 4.62
N ALA A 109 10.61 3.05 4.42
CA ALA A 109 10.30 2.19 3.30
C ALA A 109 8.98 1.47 3.58
N ILE A 110 8.07 1.48 2.62
CA ILE A 110 6.71 0.96 2.79
C ILE A 110 6.52 -0.28 1.93
N LEU A 111 6.18 -1.40 2.56
CA LEU A 111 5.77 -2.63 1.92
C LEU A 111 4.25 -2.69 1.85
N PHE A 112 3.72 -2.85 0.65
CA PHE A 112 2.31 -3.14 0.42
C PHE A 112 2.17 -4.63 0.12
N VAL A 113 1.57 -5.35 1.05
CA VAL A 113 1.43 -6.81 1.00
C VAL A 113 0.03 -7.21 1.42
N ASN A 114 -0.56 -8.19 0.72
CA ASN A 114 -1.88 -8.71 1.09
C ASN A 114 -1.77 -9.83 2.12
N SER A 115 -2.92 -10.33 2.59
CA SER A 115 -2.99 -11.40 3.58
C SER A 115 -2.39 -12.74 3.14
N SER A 116 -2.24 -12.94 1.83
CA SER A 116 -1.58 -14.14 1.25
C SER A 116 -0.06 -14.00 1.14
N GLY A 117 0.51 -12.85 1.50
CA GLY A 117 1.93 -12.57 1.35
C GLY A 117 2.34 -12.09 -0.05
N TYR A 118 1.39 -11.77 -0.91
CA TYR A 118 1.68 -11.22 -2.22
C TYR A 118 2.08 -9.75 -2.10
N VAL A 119 3.27 -9.41 -2.62
CA VAL A 119 3.80 -8.04 -2.63
C VAL A 119 3.20 -7.26 -3.80
N TRP A 120 2.51 -6.17 -3.48
CA TRP A 120 1.95 -5.27 -4.48
C TRP A 120 2.93 -4.19 -4.89
N CYS A 121 3.58 -3.55 -3.93
CA CYS A 121 4.60 -2.53 -4.14
C CYS A 121 5.56 -2.53 -2.96
N PHE A 122 6.79 -2.10 -3.23
CA PHE A 122 7.75 -1.73 -2.20
C PHE A 122 8.29 -0.33 -2.52
N VAL A 123 7.95 0.64 -1.69
CA VAL A 123 8.25 2.05 -1.94
C VAL A 123 9.39 2.50 -1.06
N GLN A 124 10.51 2.83 -1.67
CA GLN A 124 11.64 3.45 -1.01
C GLN A 124 11.52 4.98 -1.09
N GLY A 125 12.03 5.66 -0.08
CA GLY A 125 12.03 7.11 0.00
C GLY A 125 13.43 7.69 0.06
N THR A 126 13.47 9.00 0.29
CA THR A 126 14.72 9.73 0.55
C THR A 126 15.23 9.44 1.96
N GLY A 127 16.56 9.31 2.10
CA GLY A 127 17.20 9.11 3.40
C GLY A 127 17.41 7.66 3.79
N ILE A 128 17.18 6.76 2.87
CA ILE A 128 17.46 5.33 3.02
C ILE A 128 18.69 4.97 2.21
#